data_b7f44b0ef69c1f18740b0f25d6cd781d
#
_entry.id   b7f44b0ef69c1f18740b0f25d6cd781d
#
_cell.length_a   1.000
_cell.length_b   1.000
_cell.length_c   1.000
_cell.angle_alpha   90.00
_cell.angle_beta   90.00
_cell.angle_gamma   90.00
#
_symmetry.space_group_name_H-M   'P 1'
#
loop_
_entity.id
_entity.type
_entity.pdbx_description
1 polymer ?
#
loop_
_entity_poly.entity_id
_entity_poly.type
_entity_poly.pdbx_seq_one_letter_code
_entity_poly.pdbx_strand_id
1 'polypeptide(L)'
;NNEVEAGPNAVLALSREGYNWGNINIFEFFESLNFPGLRKFIMKHPMITLNEFLRSISKEIFVKSLKEFIPELTIDMFVKGQSGVRAQLMDISGNLIQDFDILNKNNCISILNAPSPAATSSLAIAKYVVAYLNK
;
A
#
# COMPACT_ATOMS: atom_id res chain seq x y z
N ASN A 1 3.90 13.00 -22.57
CA ASN A 1 3.17 11.74 -22.78
C ASN A 1 1.73 11.98 -22.38
N ASN A 2 0.81 11.66 -23.31
CA ASN A 2 -0.64 11.73 -23.05
C ASN A 2 -1.17 10.37 -22.52
N GLU A 3 -0.39 9.70 -21.69
CA GLU A 3 -0.79 8.45 -21.06
C GLU A 3 -1.54 8.72 -19.78
N VAL A 4 -2.67 8.04 -19.58
CA VAL A 4 -3.48 8.11 -18.37
C VAL A 4 -3.28 6.82 -17.61
N GLU A 5 -2.89 6.92 -16.35
CA GLU A 5 -2.75 5.78 -15.46
C GLU A 5 -4.08 5.48 -14.76
N ALA A 6 -4.47 4.21 -14.80
CA ALA A 6 -5.61 3.70 -14.06
C ALA A 6 -5.12 2.74 -12.97
N GLY A 7 -5.46 2.99 -11.76
CA GLY A 7 -5.06 2.13 -10.64
C GLY A 7 -4.82 2.93 -9.40
N PRO A 8 -3.97 2.48 -8.45
CA PRO A 8 -3.35 1.16 -8.37
C PRO A 8 -4.24 0.11 -7.70
N ASN A 9 -4.02 -1.18 -8.02
CA ASN A 9 -4.49 -2.27 -7.19
C ASN A 9 -3.55 -2.45 -6.00
N ALA A 10 -4.10 -2.58 -4.81
CA ALA A 10 -3.32 -2.75 -3.59
C ALA A 10 -3.37 -4.21 -3.14
N VAL A 11 -2.36 -4.98 -3.48
CA VAL A 11 -2.20 -6.38 -3.04
C VAL A 11 -0.98 -6.52 -2.14
N LEU A 12 -1.00 -7.56 -1.29
CA LEU A 12 0.15 -7.91 -0.48
C LEU A 12 1.32 -8.26 -1.41
N ALA A 13 2.43 -7.52 -1.28
CA ALA A 13 3.65 -7.85 -2.01
C ALA A 13 4.23 -9.17 -1.50
N LEU A 14 4.75 -10.00 -2.41
CA LEU A 14 5.36 -11.28 -2.08
C LEU A 14 6.81 -11.15 -1.58
N SER A 15 7.35 -9.93 -1.61
CA SER A 15 8.62 -9.53 -1.00
C SER A 15 8.61 -8.04 -0.70
N ARG A 16 9.49 -7.56 0.18
CA ARG A 16 9.61 -6.13 0.54
C ARG A 16 10.01 -5.26 -0.66
N GLU A 17 10.75 -5.83 -1.61
CA GLU A 17 11.15 -5.20 -2.87
C GLU A 17 10.52 -5.91 -4.08
N GLY A 18 9.29 -6.41 -3.93
CA GLY A 18 8.55 -7.18 -4.93
C GLY A 18 7.86 -6.30 -5.97
N TYR A 19 8.62 -5.74 -6.92
CA TYR A 19 8.05 -4.92 -8.01
C TYR A 19 7.39 -5.74 -9.13
N ASN A 20 7.53 -7.06 -9.11
CA ASN A 20 6.93 -7.99 -10.06
C ASN A 20 6.44 -9.26 -9.38
N TRP A 21 5.46 -9.94 -9.96
CA TRP A 21 4.96 -11.23 -9.48
C TRP A 21 6.04 -12.34 -9.41
N GLY A 22 7.15 -12.20 -10.14
CA GLY A 22 8.29 -13.10 -10.10
C GLY A 22 9.25 -12.88 -8.92
N ASN A 23 9.15 -11.74 -8.24
CA ASN A 23 9.99 -11.41 -7.10
C ASN A 23 9.35 -11.94 -5.81
N ILE A 24 9.59 -13.21 -5.51
CA ILE A 24 9.04 -13.90 -4.34
C ILE A 24 10.15 -14.13 -3.33
N ASN A 25 9.97 -13.59 -2.12
CA ASN A 25 10.78 -13.96 -0.95
C ASN A 25 9.89 -14.74 0.02
N ILE A 26 10.09 -16.05 0.04
CA ILE A 26 9.27 -16.96 0.84
C ILE A 26 9.33 -16.61 2.33
N PHE A 27 10.49 -16.22 2.85
CA PHE A 27 10.64 -15.84 4.25
C PHE A 27 9.85 -14.60 4.60
N GLU A 28 9.98 -13.53 3.81
CA GLU A 28 9.24 -12.27 4.02
C GLU A 28 7.74 -12.46 3.86
N PHE A 29 7.32 -13.31 2.93
CA PHE A 29 5.92 -13.66 2.75
C PHE A 29 5.35 -14.38 3.97
N PHE A 30 6.04 -15.40 4.48
CA PHE A 30 5.60 -16.11 5.69
C PHE A 30 5.68 -15.22 6.94
N GLU A 31 6.69 -14.35 7.06
CA GLU A 31 6.77 -13.36 8.14
C GLU A 31 5.52 -12.45 8.13
N SER A 32 5.15 -11.95 6.96
CA SER A 32 3.96 -11.13 6.79
C SER A 32 2.67 -11.88 7.15
N LEU A 33 2.52 -13.14 6.71
CA LEU A 33 1.35 -13.97 7.04
C LEU A 33 1.31 -14.37 8.54
N ASN A 34 2.45 -14.47 9.20
CA ASN A 34 2.51 -14.76 10.62
C ASN A 34 2.18 -13.53 11.49
N PHE A 35 2.19 -12.35 10.93
CA PHE A 35 1.81 -11.15 11.66
C PHE A 35 0.32 -11.19 12.06
N PRO A 36 0.00 -11.13 13.38
CA PRO A 36 -1.38 -11.26 13.85
C PRO A 36 -2.32 -10.20 13.29
N GLY A 37 -1.81 -8.97 13.07
CA GLY A 37 -2.58 -7.87 12.49
C GLY A 37 -3.07 -8.19 11.09
N LEU A 38 -2.19 -8.70 10.21
CA LEU A 38 -2.56 -9.07 8.84
C LEU A 38 -3.62 -10.17 8.81
N ARG A 39 -3.46 -11.21 9.65
CA ARG A 39 -4.46 -12.29 9.73
C ARG A 39 -5.82 -11.76 10.16
N LYS A 40 -5.86 -10.90 11.17
CA LYS A 40 -7.11 -10.28 11.62
C LYS A 40 -7.71 -9.37 10.56
N PHE A 41 -6.90 -8.61 9.83
CA PHE A 41 -7.35 -7.78 8.73
C PHE A 41 -8.01 -8.61 7.62
N ILE A 42 -7.36 -9.69 7.18
CA ILE A 42 -7.90 -10.60 6.17
C ILE A 42 -9.23 -11.23 6.65
N MET A 43 -9.30 -11.64 7.92
CA MET A 43 -10.53 -12.20 8.49
C MET A 43 -11.66 -11.17 8.61
N LYS A 44 -11.35 -9.91 8.89
CA LYS A 44 -12.35 -8.82 8.95
C LYS A 44 -12.84 -8.41 7.57
N HIS A 45 -11.96 -8.51 6.54
CA HIS A 45 -12.22 -7.98 5.20
C HIS A 45 -11.94 -9.01 4.09
N PRO A 46 -12.51 -10.23 4.16
CA PRO A 46 -12.17 -11.30 3.22
C PRO A 46 -12.55 -10.98 1.78
N MET A 47 -13.70 -10.33 1.56
CA MET A 47 -14.16 -9.97 0.21
C MET A 47 -13.29 -8.87 -0.42
N ILE A 48 -12.84 -7.89 0.37
CA ILE A 48 -11.95 -6.84 -0.12
C ILE A 48 -10.62 -7.46 -0.54
N THR A 49 -10.03 -8.29 0.32
CA THR A 49 -8.76 -8.97 0.04
C THR A 49 -8.84 -9.84 -1.21
N LEU A 50 -9.93 -10.62 -1.36
CA LEU A 50 -10.13 -11.46 -2.53
C LEU A 50 -10.31 -10.63 -3.81
N ASN A 51 -11.12 -9.58 -3.76
CA ASN A 51 -11.39 -8.74 -4.92
C ASN A 51 -10.12 -8.01 -5.41
N GLU A 52 -9.31 -7.47 -4.49
CA GLU A 52 -8.05 -6.84 -4.86
C GLU A 52 -7.08 -7.84 -5.49
N PHE A 53 -7.02 -9.06 -4.95
CA PHE A 53 -6.21 -10.13 -5.52
C PHE A 53 -6.68 -10.53 -6.93
N LEU A 54 -7.98 -10.72 -7.14
CA LEU A 54 -8.54 -11.05 -8.45
C LEU A 54 -8.32 -9.94 -9.49
N ARG A 55 -8.48 -8.67 -9.09
CA ARG A 55 -8.18 -7.51 -9.95
C ARG A 55 -6.70 -7.45 -10.36
N SER A 56 -5.82 -7.87 -9.47
CA SER A 56 -4.38 -7.86 -9.72
C SER A 56 -3.93 -8.94 -10.70
N ILE A 57 -4.64 -10.06 -10.76
CA ILE A 57 -4.33 -11.18 -11.66
C ILE A 57 -5.03 -11.04 -13.02
N SER A 58 -6.29 -10.58 -13.01
CA SER A 58 -7.12 -10.52 -14.22
C SER A 58 -7.34 -9.10 -14.70
N LYS A 59 -6.83 -8.82 -15.90
CA LYS A 59 -7.06 -7.55 -16.61
C LYS A 59 -8.56 -7.33 -16.87
N GLU A 60 -9.30 -8.40 -17.16
CA GLU A 60 -10.73 -8.35 -17.42
C GLU A 60 -11.51 -7.88 -16.19
N ILE A 61 -11.21 -8.44 -15.03
CA ILE A 61 -11.85 -8.06 -13.75
C ILE A 61 -11.51 -6.62 -13.41
N PHE A 62 -10.25 -6.22 -13.61
CA PHE A 62 -9.80 -4.85 -13.40
C PHE A 62 -10.56 -3.86 -14.28
N VAL A 63 -10.60 -4.10 -15.60
CA VAL A 63 -11.32 -3.23 -16.54
C VAL A 63 -12.81 -3.20 -16.24
N LYS A 64 -13.42 -4.34 -15.88
CA LYS A 64 -14.82 -4.39 -15.47
C LYS A 64 -15.11 -3.47 -14.28
N SER A 65 -14.22 -3.41 -13.28
CA SER A 65 -14.41 -2.52 -12.15
C SER A 65 -14.30 -1.03 -12.51
N LEU A 66 -13.48 -0.69 -13.50
CA LEU A 66 -13.36 0.69 -13.99
C LEU A 66 -14.55 1.13 -14.84
N LYS A 67 -15.25 0.20 -15.50
CA LYS A 67 -16.46 0.50 -16.26
C LYS A 67 -17.62 1.01 -15.41
N GLU A 68 -17.58 0.80 -14.10
CA GLU A 68 -18.55 1.40 -13.17
C GLU A 68 -18.44 2.94 -13.15
N PHE A 69 -17.24 3.48 -13.45
CA PHE A 69 -16.97 4.91 -13.49
C PHE A 69 -16.97 5.46 -14.93
N ILE A 70 -16.41 4.68 -15.87
CA ILE A 70 -16.27 5.06 -17.28
C ILE A 70 -16.72 3.85 -18.14
N PRO A 71 -18.01 3.81 -18.54
CA PRO A 71 -18.60 2.68 -19.26
C PRO A 71 -17.95 2.37 -20.62
N GLU A 72 -17.37 3.38 -21.26
CA GLU A 72 -16.79 3.31 -22.60
C GLU A 72 -15.44 2.59 -22.66
N LEU A 73 -14.82 2.31 -21.49
CA LEU A 73 -13.51 1.64 -21.45
C LEU A 73 -13.59 0.23 -22.06
N THR A 74 -12.61 -0.09 -22.87
CA THR A 74 -12.44 -1.43 -23.44
C THR A 74 -11.10 -2.03 -23.02
N ILE A 75 -10.98 -3.34 -23.04
CA ILE A 75 -9.80 -4.04 -22.52
C ILE A 75 -8.52 -3.74 -23.32
N ASP A 76 -8.66 -3.47 -24.59
CA ASP A 76 -7.58 -3.13 -25.53
C ASP A 76 -6.97 -1.75 -25.27
N MET A 77 -7.72 -0.85 -24.61
CA MET A 77 -7.21 0.47 -24.19
C MET A 77 -6.16 0.39 -23.07
N PHE A 78 -6.03 -0.74 -22.41
CA PHE A 78 -5.11 -0.89 -21.31
C PHE A 78 -3.83 -1.63 -21.70
N VAL A 79 -2.72 -1.11 -21.25
CA VAL A 79 -1.41 -1.78 -21.26
C VAL A 79 -0.93 -1.97 -19.83
N LYS A 80 -0.05 -2.94 -19.60
CA LYS A 80 0.53 -3.16 -18.29
C LYS A 80 1.46 -2.00 -17.94
N GLY A 81 1.15 -1.28 -16.87
CA GLY A 81 1.99 -0.22 -16.32
C GLY A 81 3.06 -0.73 -15.38
N GLN A 82 3.77 0.20 -14.76
CA GLN A 82 4.75 -0.10 -13.72
C GLN A 82 4.03 -0.41 -12.40
N SER A 83 4.63 -1.27 -11.59
CA SER A 83 4.20 -1.53 -10.23
C SER A 83 5.15 -0.89 -9.23
N GLY A 84 4.63 -0.53 -8.06
CA GLY A 84 5.41 -0.01 -6.94
C GLY A 84 5.08 -0.77 -5.66
N VAL A 85 6.03 -0.81 -4.75
CA VAL A 85 5.81 -1.34 -3.39
C VAL A 85 5.52 -0.17 -2.46
N ARG A 86 4.40 -0.25 -1.74
CA ARG A 86 4.00 0.71 -0.73
C ARG A 86 4.08 0.07 0.65
N ALA A 87 4.87 0.65 1.54
CA ALA A 87 4.83 0.29 2.94
C ALA A 87 3.51 0.75 3.56
N GLN A 88 2.83 -0.15 4.27
CA GLN A 88 1.60 0.14 4.98
C GLN A 88 1.73 -0.35 6.41
N LEU A 89 1.68 0.59 7.35
CA LEU A 89 1.74 0.25 8.78
C LEU A 89 0.38 -0.30 9.25
N MET A 90 0.43 -1.35 10.03
CA MET A 90 -0.74 -2.01 10.59
C MET A 90 -0.50 -2.38 12.05
N ASP A 91 -1.49 -2.19 12.92
CA ASP A 91 -1.43 -2.62 14.30
C ASP A 91 -1.70 -4.14 14.46
N ILE A 92 -1.44 -4.66 15.66
CA ILE A 92 -1.69 -6.07 16.00
C ILE A 92 -3.18 -6.45 16.00
N SER A 93 -4.07 -5.48 15.95
CA SER A 93 -5.52 -5.67 15.88
C SER A 93 -6.05 -5.72 14.45
N GLY A 94 -5.17 -5.45 13.46
CA GLY A 94 -5.49 -5.44 12.05
C GLY A 94 -6.08 -4.12 11.57
N ASN A 95 -5.82 -3.02 12.26
CA ASN A 95 -6.21 -1.70 11.78
C ASN A 95 -5.04 -1.07 11.02
N LEU A 96 -5.33 -0.47 9.87
CA LEU A 96 -4.34 0.27 9.10
C LEU A 96 -4.07 1.61 9.78
N ILE A 97 -2.79 1.92 10.03
CA ILE A 97 -2.36 3.21 10.55
C ILE A 97 -2.15 4.13 9.36
N GLN A 98 -3.01 5.15 9.25
CA GLN A 98 -3.05 6.07 8.11
C GLN A 98 -2.44 7.44 8.43
N ASP A 99 -1.94 7.63 9.63
CA ASP A 99 -1.35 8.88 10.10
C ASP A 99 0.13 8.70 10.43
N PHE A 100 0.79 9.81 10.76
CA PHE A 100 2.16 9.80 11.23
C PHE A 100 2.26 9.04 12.56
N ASP A 101 3.24 8.15 12.65
CA ASP A 101 3.62 7.50 13.89
C ASP A 101 5.04 7.95 14.25
N ILE A 102 5.15 8.77 15.30
CA ILE A 102 6.40 9.40 15.72
C ILE A 102 6.71 8.99 17.15
N LEU A 103 7.83 8.31 17.31
CA LEU A 103 8.35 7.92 18.62
C LEU A 103 9.46 8.89 19.04
N ASN A 104 9.28 9.54 20.21
CA ASN A 104 10.33 10.34 20.86
C ASN A 104 10.85 9.57 22.08
N LYS A 105 12.10 9.10 22.03
CA LYS A 105 12.74 8.37 23.13
C LYS A 105 14.24 8.63 23.16
N ASN A 106 14.78 8.89 24.36
CA ASN A 106 16.22 9.06 24.58
C ASN A 106 16.87 10.13 23.66
N ASN A 107 16.27 11.30 23.53
CA ASN A 107 16.71 12.38 22.64
C ASN A 107 16.80 11.95 21.16
N CYS A 108 16.07 10.91 20.79
CA CYS A 108 15.97 10.43 19.41
C CYS A 108 14.51 10.44 18.98
N ILE A 109 14.24 11.03 17.81
CA ILE A 109 12.94 10.98 17.18
C ILE A 109 13.00 9.98 16.03
N SER A 110 12.13 8.99 16.10
CA SER A 110 11.95 7.98 15.04
C SER A 110 10.59 8.17 14.39
N ILE A 111 10.57 8.35 13.07
CA ILE A 111 9.34 8.38 12.28
C ILE A 111 9.07 6.94 11.83
N LEU A 112 8.12 6.29 12.47
CA LEU A 112 7.76 4.89 12.21
C LEU A 112 6.82 4.75 11.02
N ASN A 113 5.98 5.77 10.77
CA ASN A 113 5.09 5.85 9.63
C ASN A 113 5.04 7.28 9.08
N ALA A 114 5.21 7.41 7.77
CA ALA A 114 5.04 8.66 7.03
C ALA A 114 4.22 8.39 5.76
N PRO A 115 2.87 8.41 5.86
CA PRO A 115 2.02 8.06 4.72
C PRO A 115 2.13 9.10 3.59
N SER A 116 1.76 8.69 2.38
CA SER A 116 1.66 9.60 1.23
C SER A 116 0.68 10.75 1.54
N PRO A 117 1.01 11.99 1.21
CA PRO A 117 2.04 12.48 0.31
C PRO A 117 3.36 12.94 1.00
N ALA A 118 3.98 12.10 1.80
CA ALA A 118 5.14 12.46 2.64
C ALA A 118 6.28 13.14 1.86
N ALA A 119 6.62 12.67 0.66
CA ALA A 119 7.72 13.23 -0.13
C ALA A 119 7.47 14.68 -0.53
N THR A 120 6.29 14.99 -1.02
CA THR A 120 5.92 16.36 -1.43
C THR A 120 5.66 17.30 -0.26
N SER A 121 5.32 16.75 0.91
CA SER A 121 5.09 17.48 2.17
C SER A 121 6.30 17.50 3.10
N SER A 122 7.47 17.04 2.65
CA SER A 122 8.67 16.80 3.47
C SER A 122 9.09 18.01 4.30
N LEU A 123 9.03 19.22 3.76
CA LEU A 123 9.38 20.44 4.50
C LEU A 123 8.42 20.76 5.66
N ALA A 124 7.12 20.49 5.46
CA ALA A 124 6.11 20.67 6.52
C ALA A 124 6.28 19.59 7.59
N ILE A 125 6.56 18.36 7.20
CA ILE A 125 6.85 17.24 8.10
C ILE A 125 8.10 17.53 8.92
N ALA A 126 9.17 18.04 8.30
CA ALA A 126 10.39 18.41 9.01
C ALA A 126 10.12 19.44 10.11
N LYS A 127 9.34 20.50 9.82
CA LYS A 127 8.93 21.49 10.83
C LYS A 127 8.14 20.86 11.98
N TYR A 128 7.21 19.96 11.65
CA TYR A 128 6.41 19.25 12.63
C TYR A 128 7.28 18.37 13.54
N VAL A 129 8.21 17.60 12.97
CA VAL A 129 9.13 16.73 13.71
C VAL A 129 10.07 17.54 14.60
N VAL A 130 10.64 18.65 14.11
CA VAL A 130 11.51 19.53 14.91
C VAL A 130 10.77 20.12 16.10
N ALA A 131 9.47 20.39 15.98
CA ALA A 131 8.66 20.86 17.09
C ALA A 131 8.53 19.84 18.24
N TYR A 132 8.72 18.54 17.98
CA TYR A 132 8.79 17.50 19.01
C TYR A 132 10.08 17.53 19.83
N LEU A 133 11.18 18.07 19.27
CA LEU A 133 12.44 18.21 20.01
C LEU A 133 12.37 19.28 21.10
N ASN A 134 11.45 20.21 20.97
CA ASN A 134 11.29 21.35 21.88
C ASN A 134 10.20 21.13 22.95
N LYS A 135 9.67 19.92 23.03
CA LYS A 135 8.70 19.48 24.05
C LYS A 135 9.36 18.51 25.03
#